data_c4317c59b4be029cb4786e375e7ae6b9
#
_entry.id   c4317c59b4be029cb4786e375e7ae6b9
#
_cell.length_a   1.000
_cell.length_b   1.000
_cell.length_c   1.000
_cell.angle_alpha   90.00
_cell.angle_beta   90.00
_cell.angle_gamma   90.00
#
_symmetry.space_group_name_H-M   'P 1'
#
loop_
_entity.id
_entity.type
_entity.pdbx_description
1 polymer ?
#
loop_
_entity_poly.entity_id
_entity_poly.type
_entity_poly.pdbx_seq_one_letter_code
_entity_poly.pdbx_strand_id
1 'polypeptide(L)'
;MLAITPPYGDEAQRAHFERDRISELTRLGVMNADGYVDPSVAQWIRLVCRPARWLELRFVAGRGEMLRGFVARGGAGTVVALRSAALVTFTAMEIDHPEALVPVLTVGLSDQRPARFEEFSLPAHTGAKADERIRNGASVHDMLDYLGIPASARPVVVAAFDRDRSYVEIVAGQHRDGHRVSTDVGVSVVDTTVGRVLVSPTRAFDGQWVSTFAAGHPAAVAAAAVSYTH
;
A
#
# COMPACT_ATOMS: atom_id res chain seq x y z
N MET A 1 -7.74 4.73 -1.32
CA MET A 1 -8.76 4.89 -2.38
C MET A 1 -8.12 5.42 -3.66
N LEU A 2 -8.48 4.87 -4.84
CA LEU A 2 -7.85 5.24 -6.13
C LEU A 2 -8.12 6.67 -6.59
N ALA A 3 -9.01 7.41 -5.94
CA ALA A 3 -9.39 8.81 -6.19
C ALA A 3 -9.25 9.23 -7.66
N ILE A 4 -10.30 9.03 -8.45
CA ILE A 4 -10.34 9.40 -9.87
C ILE A 4 -11.15 10.69 -9.99
N THR A 5 -10.54 11.73 -10.54
CA THR A 5 -11.21 12.99 -10.85
C THR A 5 -11.56 13.01 -12.34
N PRO A 6 -12.80 13.29 -12.72
CA PRO A 6 -13.14 13.42 -14.11
C PRO A 6 -12.31 14.52 -14.80
N PRO A 7 -11.81 14.29 -16.02
CA PRO A 7 -10.97 15.25 -16.73
C PRO A 7 -11.79 16.30 -17.54
N TYR A 8 -13.04 16.54 -17.17
CA TYR A 8 -13.93 17.48 -17.85
C TYR A 8 -14.60 18.43 -16.84
N GLY A 9 -14.81 19.67 -17.26
CA GLY A 9 -15.40 20.73 -16.45
C GLY A 9 -16.85 21.08 -16.82
N ASP A 10 -17.31 20.67 -18.00
CA ASP A 10 -18.68 20.93 -18.49
C ASP A 10 -19.25 19.72 -19.24
N GLU A 11 -20.54 19.80 -19.60
CA GLU A 11 -21.28 18.70 -20.23
C GLU A 11 -20.85 18.45 -21.68
N ALA A 12 -20.41 19.47 -22.41
CA ALA A 12 -19.93 19.32 -23.80
C ALA A 12 -18.58 18.57 -23.81
N GLN A 13 -17.68 18.93 -22.91
CA GLN A 13 -16.40 18.23 -22.70
C GLN A 13 -16.64 16.80 -22.24
N ARG A 14 -17.62 16.57 -21.36
CA ARG A 14 -18.03 15.24 -20.93
C ARG A 14 -18.48 14.39 -22.11
N ALA A 15 -19.40 14.89 -22.95
CA ALA A 15 -19.92 14.15 -24.10
C ALA A 15 -18.82 13.82 -25.13
N HIS A 16 -17.85 14.72 -25.31
CA HIS A 16 -16.68 14.46 -26.16
C HIS A 16 -15.79 13.37 -25.56
N PHE A 17 -15.44 13.51 -24.30
CA PHE A 17 -14.63 12.52 -23.56
C PHE A 17 -15.27 11.13 -23.58
N GLU A 18 -16.58 11.03 -23.32
CA GLU A 18 -17.30 9.75 -23.32
C GLU A 18 -17.25 9.07 -24.69
N ARG A 19 -17.47 9.83 -25.80
CA ARG A 19 -17.37 9.28 -27.15
C ARG A 19 -15.97 8.74 -27.47
N ASP A 20 -14.93 9.51 -27.12
CA ASP A 20 -13.54 9.09 -27.34
C ASP A 20 -13.21 7.82 -26.55
N ARG A 21 -13.66 7.76 -25.30
CA ARG A 21 -13.45 6.58 -24.45
C ARG A 21 -14.21 5.36 -24.95
N ILE A 22 -15.46 5.51 -25.38
CA ILE A 22 -16.23 4.41 -25.98
C ILE A 22 -15.49 3.86 -27.20
N SER A 23 -15.04 4.73 -28.11
CA SER A 23 -14.27 4.34 -29.28
C SER A 23 -12.99 3.58 -28.92
N GLU A 24 -12.23 4.09 -27.94
CA GLU A 24 -11.00 3.46 -27.47
C GLU A 24 -11.27 2.10 -26.80
N LEU A 25 -12.26 2.02 -25.90
CA LEU A 25 -12.63 0.79 -25.22
C LEU A 25 -13.14 -0.29 -26.18
N THR A 26 -13.87 0.11 -27.23
CA THR A 26 -14.31 -0.81 -28.29
C THR A 26 -13.12 -1.32 -29.09
N ARG A 27 -12.20 -0.45 -29.47
CA ARG A 27 -10.96 -0.84 -30.18
C ARG A 27 -10.07 -1.79 -29.34
N LEU A 28 -10.08 -1.63 -28.03
CA LEU A 28 -9.34 -2.48 -27.09
C LEU A 28 -10.07 -3.79 -26.73
N GLY A 29 -11.29 -4.01 -27.25
CA GLY A 29 -12.08 -5.20 -26.92
C GLY A 29 -12.68 -5.20 -25.51
N VAL A 30 -12.62 -4.06 -24.80
CA VAL A 30 -13.23 -3.90 -23.46
C VAL A 30 -14.74 -3.69 -23.56
N MET A 31 -15.20 -3.11 -24.67
CA MET A 31 -16.62 -2.98 -25.02
C MET A 31 -16.88 -3.57 -26.41
N ASN A 32 -18.09 -4.10 -26.62
CA ASN A 32 -18.54 -4.48 -27.95
C ASN A 32 -19.17 -3.28 -28.72
N ALA A 33 -19.52 -3.50 -29.99
CA ALA A 33 -20.13 -2.45 -30.85
C ALA A 33 -21.49 -1.96 -30.31
N ASP A 34 -22.20 -2.78 -29.53
CA ASP A 34 -23.49 -2.43 -28.93
C ASP A 34 -23.36 -1.67 -27.61
N GLY A 35 -22.12 -1.37 -27.18
CA GLY A 35 -21.83 -0.63 -25.94
C GLY A 35 -21.79 -1.47 -24.67
N TYR A 36 -21.82 -2.79 -24.78
CA TYR A 36 -21.72 -3.68 -23.61
C TYR A 36 -20.26 -3.91 -23.26
N VAL A 37 -19.95 -3.74 -21.96
CA VAL A 37 -18.62 -4.03 -21.40
C VAL A 37 -18.42 -5.55 -21.31
N ASP A 38 -17.20 -6.02 -21.63
CA ASP A 38 -16.82 -7.42 -21.45
C ASP A 38 -17.19 -7.91 -20.03
N PRO A 39 -17.83 -9.08 -19.89
CA PRO A 39 -18.29 -9.58 -18.60
C PRO A 39 -17.19 -9.73 -17.56
N SER A 40 -15.97 -10.12 -17.96
CA SER A 40 -14.82 -10.28 -17.06
C SER A 40 -14.37 -8.91 -16.55
N VAL A 41 -14.26 -7.93 -17.44
CA VAL A 41 -13.92 -6.54 -17.05
C VAL A 41 -14.99 -5.94 -16.14
N ALA A 42 -16.26 -6.14 -16.46
CA ALA A 42 -17.36 -5.70 -15.62
C ALA A 42 -17.32 -6.34 -14.23
N GLN A 43 -16.94 -7.61 -14.15
CA GLN A 43 -16.77 -8.34 -12.89
C GLN A 43 -15.59 -7.78 -12.08
N TRP A 44 -14.45 -7.48 -12.70
CA TRP A 44 -13.30 -6.87 -12.02
C TRP A 44 -13.63 -5.50 -11.44
N ILE A 45 -14.33 -4.66 -12.22
CA ILE A 45 -14.76 -3.34 -11.75
C ILE A 45 -15.71 -3.48 -10.55
N ARG A 46 -16.69 -4.39 -10.63
CA ARG A 46 -17.61 -4.64 -9.51
C ARG A 46 -16.88 -5.10 -8.26
N LEU A 47 -15.88 -5.99 -8.42
CA LEU A 47 -15.08 -6.50 -7.30
C LEU A 47 -14.26 -5.37 -6.65
N VAL A 48 -13.63 -4.50 -7.45
CA VAL A 48 -12.88 -3.35 -6.93
C VAL A 48 -13.80 -2.33 -6.25
N CYS A 49 -15.01 -2.12 -6.78
CA CYS A 49 -15.97 -1.20 -6.18
C CYS A 49 -16.62 -1.74 -4.89
N ARG A 50 -16.78 -3.06 -4.77
CA ARG A 50 -17.46 -3.72 -3.65
C ARG A 50 -16.71 -4.98 -3.19
N PRO A 51 -15.46 -4.86 -2.76
CA PRO A 51 -14.68 -5.99 -2.26
C PRO A 51 -15.23 -6.47 -0.92
N ALA A 52 -15.13 -7.76 -0.61
CA ALA A 52 -15.37 -8.27 0.74
C ALA A 52 -14.24 -7.87 1.69
N ARG A 53 -12.99 -7.97 1.20
CA ARG A 53 -11.76 -7.54 1.88
C ARG A 53 -10.86 -6.82 0.89
N TRP A 54 -10.02 -5.92 1.38
CA TRP A 54 -9.06 -5.20 0.53
C TRP A 54 -7.79 -4.80 1.26
N LEU A 55 -6.76 -4.53 0.45
CA LEU A 55 -5.58 -3.79 0.88
C LEU A 55 -5.51 -2.48 0.07
N GLU A 56 -5.30 -1.38 0.74
CA GLU A 56 -4.93 -0.09 0.12
C GLU A 56 -3.41 0.06 0.20
N LEU A 57 -2.79 0.31 -0.95
CA LEU A 57 -1.34 0.43 -1.07
C LEU A 57 -1.00 1.86 -1.51
N ARG A 58 -0.06 2.47 -0.81
CA ARG A 58 0.47 3.78 -1.15
C ARG A 58 1.99 3.70 -1.25
N PHE A 59 2.47 3.63 -2.47
CA PHE A 59 3.90 3.65 -2.75
C PHE A 59 4.36 5.10 -2.89
N VAL A 60 5.47 5.42 -2.22
CA VAL A 60 6.13 6.71 -2.29
C VAL A 60 7.59 6.47 -2.63
N ALA A 61 8.02 6.98 -3.78
CA ALA A 61 9.43 6.99 -4.16
C ALA A 61 10.10 8.29 -3.70
N GLY A 62 11.40 8.27 -3.47
CA GLY A 62 12.17 9.39 -2.93
C GLY A 62 12.07 10.70 -3.75
N ARG A 63 11.64 10.63 -5.01
CA ARG A 63 11.40 11.81 -5.88
C ARG A 63 9.96 12.31 -5.86
N GLY A 64 9.13 11.83 -4.92
CA GLY A 64 7.73 12.23 -4.81
C GLY A 64 6.78 11.59 -5.80
N GLU A 65 7.24 10.66 -6.63
CA GLU A 65 6.38 9.84 -7.47
C GLU A 65 5.51 8.95 -6.59
N MET A 66 4.21 8.93 -6.88
CA MET A 66 3.24 8.17 -6.11
C MET A 66 2.52 7.17 -7.00
N LEU A 67 2.68 5.88 -6.66
CA LEU A 67 1.85 4.79 -7.19
C LEU A 67 0.83 4.41 -6.11
N ARG A 68 -0.43 4.25 -6.49
CA ARG A 68 -1.49 3.76 -5.60
C ARG A 68 -1.95 2.39 -6.06
N GLY A 69 -2.09 1.48 -5.10
CA GLY A 69 -2.60 0.13 -5.34
C GLY A 69 -3.84 -0.15 -4.53
N PHE A 70 -4.65 -1.05 -5.04
CA PHE A 70 -5.82 -1.57 -4.36
C PHE A 70 -5.95 -3.07 -4.70
N VAL A 71 -5.83 -3.91 -3.70
CA VAL A 71 -6.05 -5.35 -3.83
C VAL A 71 -7.46 -5.64 -3.33
N ALA A 72 -8.36 -6.00 -4.22
CA ALA A 72 -9.75 -6.30 -3.93
C ALA A 72 -9.98 -7.82 -3.93
N ARG A 73 -10.54 -8.37 -2.87
CA ARG A 73 -10.89 -9.78 -2.76
C ARG A 73 -12.37 -9.98 -2.47
N GLY A 74 -12.98 -10.96 -3.15
CA GLY A 74 -14.37 -11.38 -2.94
C GLY A 74 -14.60 -12.79 -3.44
N GLY A 75 -15.85 -13.22 -3.49
CA GLY A 75 -16.20 -14.57 -3.95
C GLY A 75 -15.80 -14.87 -5.41
N ALA A 76 -15.60 -13.83 -6.22
CA ALA A 76 -15.17 -13.93 -7.62
C ALA A 76 -13.65 -13.97 -7.81
N GLY A 77 -12.86 -14.00 -6.73
CA GLY A 77 -11.39 -14.02 -6.81
C GLY A 77 -10.73 -12.77 -6.26
N THR A 78 -9.55 -12.45 -6.78
CA THR A 78 -8.77 -11.27 -6.41
C THR A 78 -8.45 -10.43 -7.65
N VAL A 79 -8.64 -9.12 -7.53
CA VAL A 79 -8.26 -8.15 -8.56
C VAL A 79 -7.35 -7.10 -7.94
N VAL A 80 -6.25 -6.83 -8.59
CA VAL A 80 -5.31 -5.75 -8.26
C VAL A 80 -5.56 -4.59 -9.21
N ALA A 81 -5.79 -3.42 -8.67
CA ALA A 81 -5.85 -2.17 -9.41
C ALA A 81 -4.65 -1.31 -9.02
N LEU A 82 -3.85 -0.89 -10.00
CA LEU A 82 -2.72 0.02 -9.80
C LEU A 82 -2.98 1.32 -10.55
N ARG A 83 -2.73 2.44 -9.89
CA ARG A 83 -2.85 3.77 -10.49
C ARG A 83 -1.53 4.52 -10.45
N SER A 84 -1.03 4.87 -11.63
CA SER A 84 0.08 5.79 -11.83
C SER A 84 -0.41 6.99 -12.64
N ALA A 85 -0.40 8.16 -12.08
CA ALA A 85 -0.96 9.38 -12.68
C ALA A 85 -2.42 9.17 -13.16
N ALA A 86 -2.67 9.27 -14.46
CA ALA A 86 -3.99 9.08 -15.08
C ALA A 86 -4.26 7.62 -15.51
N LEU A 87 -3.25 6.75 -15.50
CA LEU A 87 -3.39 5.35 -15.91
C LEU A 87 -3.83 4.49 -14.74
N VAL A 88 -4.87 3.68 -14.95
CA VAL A 88 -5.29 2.62 -14.02
C VAL A 88 -5.23 1.29 -14.75
N THR A 89 -4.51 0.33 -14.18
CA THR A 89 -4.44 -1.04 -14.67
C THR A 89 -5.18 -1.98 -13.73
N PHE A 90 -5.88 -2.96 -14.30
CA PHE A 90 -6.55 -4.02 -13.54
C PHE A 90 -5.93 -5.36 -13.93
N THR A 91 -5.64 -6.18 -12.93
CA THR A 91 -5.08 -7.52 -13.12
C THR A 91 -5.81 -8.50 -12.20
N ALA A 92 -6.42 -9.53 -12.78
CA ALA A 92 -6.93 -10.65 -11.99
C ALA A 92 -5.74 -11.53 -11.54
N MET A 93 -5.76 -11.96 -10.30
CA MET A 93 -4.71 -12.79 -9.71
C MET A 93 -5.31 -13.93 -8.89
N GLU A 94 -4.67 -15.08 -8.97
CA GLU A 94 -4.92 -16.18 -8.03
C GLU A 94 -4.01 -15.99 -6.82
N ILE A 95 -4.61 -15.82 -5.65
CA ILE A 95 -3.92 -15.62 -4.37
C ILE A 95 -4.33 -16.75 -3.43
N ASP A 96 -3.61 -17.85 -3.50
CA ASP A 96 -3.88 -19.06 -2.69
C ASP A 96 -3.14 -19.03 -1.35
N HIS A 97 -2.05 -18.27 -1.29
CA HIS A 97 -1.21 -18.11 -0.10
C HIS A 97 -0.70 -16.67 0.01
N PRO A 98 -0.39 -16.18 1.22
CA PRO A 98 0.02 -14.79 1.45
C PRO A 98 1.20 -14.35 0.58
N GLU A 99 2.19 -15.20 0.35
CA GLU A 99 3.40 -14.88 -0.40
C GLU A 99 3.13 -14.52 -1.88
N ALA A 100 2.01 -14.99 -2.45
CA ALA A 100 1.58 -14.59 -3.79
C ALA A 100 1.26 -13.09 -3.88
N LEU A 101 1.07 -12.40 -2.75
CA LEU A 101 0.91 -10.94 -2.69
C LEU A 101 2.23 -10.18 -2.80
N VAL A 102 3.38 -10.79 -2.51
CA VAL A 102 4.68 -10.09 -2.43
C VAL A 102 4.98 -9.26 -3.68
N PRO A 103 4.81 -9.77 -4.91
CA PRO A 103 5.05 -8.97 -6.11
C PRO A 103 4.18 -7.70 -6.18
N VAL A 104 2.94 -7.78 -5.69
CA VAL A 104 2.03 -6.63 -5.64
C VAL A 104 2.41 -5.65 -4.53
N LEU A 105 2.76 -6.17 -3.34
CA LEU A 105 3.14 -5.36 -2.18
C LEU A 105 4.46 -4.63 -2.37
N THR A 106 5.29 -5.05 -3.33
CA THR A 106 6.62 -4.47 -3.58
C THR A 106 6.78 -3.87 -4.97
N VAL A 107 5.71 -3.81 -5.78
CA VAL A 107 5.78 -3.38 -7.21
C VAL A 107 6.35 -1.98 -7.40
N GLY A 108 6.19 -1.09 -6.45
CA GLY A 108 6.73 0.29 -6.47
C GLY A 108 8.03 0.46 -5.69
N LEU A 109 8.63 -0.64 -5.23
CA LEU A 109 9.88 -0.66 -4.48
C LEU A 109 11.02 -1.20 -5.35
N SER A 110 12.28 -0.92 -4.97
CA SER A 110 13.46 -1.47 -5.61
C SER A 110 13.69 -2.93 -5.20
N ASP A 111 14.57 -3.64 -5.90
CA ASP A 111 14.96 -5.01 -5.51
C ASP A 111 16.02 -4.94 -4.39
N GLN A 112 15.54 -4.78 -3.17
CA GLN A 112 16.38 -4.69 -1.97
C GLN A 112 16.36 -6.00 -1.17
N ARG A 113 17.54 -6.39 -0.66
CA ARG A 113 17.64 -7.48 0.30
C ARG A 113 17.09 -7.03 1.66
N PRO A 114 16.61 -7.96 2.49
CA PRO A 114 16.24 -7.64 3.87
C PRO A 114 17.40 -7.01 4.63
N ALA A 115 17.15 -5.95 5.37
CA ALA A 115 18.13 -5.31 6.21
C ALA A 115 18.58 -6.26 7.34
N ARG A 116 19.82 -6.11 7.81
CA ARG A 116 20.38 -6.95 8.89
C ARG A 116 20.51 -6.14 10.16
N PHE A 117 19.62 -6.40 11.12
CA PHE A 117 19.62 -5.78 12.45
C PHE A 117 18.81 -6.63 13.41
N GLU A 118 18.97 -6.38 14.71
CA GLU A 118 18.16 -6.96 15.75
C GLU A 118 16.75 -6.34 15.72
N GLU A 119 15.73 -7.19 15.68
CA GLU A 119 14.33 -6.75 15.76
C GLU A 119 14.09 -5.99 17.06
N PHE A 120 13.33 -4.90 16.96
CA PHE A 120 12.94 -4.12 18.12
C PHE A 120 11.53 -3.57 17.97
N SER A 121 10.95 -3.17 19.08
CA SER A 121 9.60 -2.64 19.11
C SER A 121 9.54 -1.33 19.89
N LEU A 122 8.70 -0.42 19.42
CA LEU A 122 8.44 0.86 20.06
C LEU A 122 6.92 1.08 20.21
N PRO A 123 6.46 1.66 21.33
CA PRO A 123 5.09 2.15 21.38
C PRO A 123 4.80 3.10 20.21
N ALA A 124 3.71 2.88 19.50
CA ALA A 124 3.39 3.63 18.28
C ALA A 124 3.36 5.15 18.51
N HIS A 125 2.83 5.58 19.66
CA HIS A 125 2.79 7.00 20.06
C HIS A 125 4.19 7.59 20.28
N THR A 126 5.15 6.80 20.74
CA THR A 126 6.55 7.24 20.97
C THR A 126 7.26 7.42 19.63
N GLY A 127 7.08 6.50 18.69
CA GLY A 127 7.58 6.62 17.32
C GLY A 127 7.01 7.86 16.61
N ALA A 128 5.71 8.09 16.71
CA ALA A 128 5.07 9.28 16.13
C ALA A 128 5.62 10.60 16.69
N LYS A 129 5.85 10.67 18.01
CA LYS A 129 6.48 11.85 18.65
C LYS A 129 7.92 12.06 18.19
N ALA A 130 8.69 10.99 18.01
CA ALA A 130 10.06 11.09 17.52
C ALA A 130 10.08 11.61 16.07
N ASP A 131 9.20 11.09 15.21
CA ASP A 131 9.05 11.55 13.82
C ASP A 131 8.65 13.04 13.75
N GLU A 132 7.74 13.49 14.59
CA GLU A 132 7.36 14.89 14.70
C GLU A 132 8.54 15.78 15.13
N ARG A 133 9.31 15.35 16.13
CA ARG A 133 10.51 16.10 16.59
C ARG A 133 11.56 16.19 15.49
N ILE A 134 11.82 15.11 14.76
CA ILE A 134 12.76 15.10 13.63
C ILE A 134 12.29 16.06 12.53
N ARG A 135 11.00 16.06 12.19
CA ARG A 135 10.42 17.02 11.23
C ARG A 135 10.56 18.45 11.68
N ASN A 136 10.55 18.70 12.98
CA ASN A 136 10.76 20.01 13.59
C ASN A 136 12.25 20.36 13.83
N GLY A 137 13.18 19.58 13.27
CA GLY A 137 14.61 19.87 13.26
C GLY A 137 15.44 19.21 14.37
N ALA A 138 14.86 18.28 15.14
CA ALA A 138 15.64 17.48 16.08
C ALA A 138 16.61 16.56 15.34
N SER A 139 17.79 16.30 15.93
CA SER A 139 18.76 15.35 15.41
C SER A 139 18.20 13.91 15.44
N VAL A 140 18.35 13.17 14.34
CA VAL A 140 18.01 11.75 14.31
C VAL A 140 18.79 10.97 15.37
N HIS A 141 20.08 11.29 15.56
CA HIS A 141 20.94 10.62 16.53
C HIS A 141 20.45 10.79 17.99
N ASP A 142 20.05 12.01 18.36
CA ASP A 142 19.51 12.26 19.71
C ASP A 142 18.20 11.49 19.92
N MET A 143 17.41 11.30 18.87
CA MET A 143 16.19 10.50 18.94
C MET A 143 16.48 9.01 19.06
N LEU A 144 17.54 8.48 18.44
CA LEU A 144 17.94 7.08 18.61
C LEU A 144 18.28 6.74 20.08
N ASP A 145 18.99 7.63 20.75
CA ASP A 145 19.32 7.47 22.16
C ASP A 145 18.07 7.59 23.05
N TYR A 146 17.23 8.59 22.79
CA TYR A 146 15.97 8.78 23.50
C TYR A 146 15.02 7.58 23.38
N LEU A 147 14.97 6.95 22.21
CA LEU A 147 14.12 5.78 21.94
C LEU A 147 14.74 4.46 22.40
N GLY A 148 15.99 4.45 22.83
CA GLY A 148 16.70 3.24 23.22
C GLY A 148 16.92 2.26 22.06
N ILE A 149 17.14 2.77 20.84
CA ILE A 149 17.29 1.93 19.64
C ILE A 149 18.55 1.06 19.76
N PRO A 150 18.44 -0.28 19.54
CA PRO A 150 19.60 -1.18 19.57
C PRO A 150 20.71 -0.71 18.63
N ALA A 151 21.97 -0.88 19.03
CA ALA A 151 23.12 -0.41 18.26
C ALA A 151 23.13 -0.95 16.82
N SER A 152 22.77 -2.21 16.61
CA SER A 152 22.67 -2.85 15.29
C SER A 152 21.59 -2.24 14.40
N ALA A 153 20.51 -1.68 14.98
CA ALA A 153 19.40 -1.09 14.27
C ALA A 153 19.60 0.40 13.94
N ARG A 154 20.52 1.10 14.61
CA ARG A 154 20.73 2.54 14.41
C ARG A 154 21.04 2.95 12.97
N PRO A 155 21.96 2.28 12.24
CA PRO A 155 22.20 2.62 10.83
C PRO A 155 20.94 2.45 9.95
N VAL A 156 20.13 1.43 10.25
CA VAL A 156 18.89 1.14 9.52
C VAL A 156 17.85 2.24 9.78
N VAL A 157 17.68 2.65 11.04
CA VAL A 157 16.75 3.72 11.40
C VAL A 157 17.18 5.05 10.78
N VAL A 158 18.47 5.40 10.82
CA VAL A 158 18.99 6.61 10.14
C VAL A 158 18.66 6.58 8.65
N ALA A 159 18.94 5.44 7.98
CA ALA A 159 18.65 5.30 6.55
C ALA A 159 17.13 5.34 6.25
N ALA A 160 16.27 4.91 7.19
CA ALA A 160 14.82 4.99 7.05
C ALA A 160 14.28 6.42 7.14
N PHE A 161 15.03 7.39 7.65
CA PHE A 161 14.70 8.81 7.63
C PHE A 161 15.33 9.57 6.45
N ASP A 162 16.09 8.88 5.58
CA ASP A 162 16.61 9.49 4.37
C ASP A 162 15.46 9.94 3.45
N ARG A 163 15.64 11.08 2.79
CA ARG A 163 14.65 11.63 1.85
C ARG A 163 14.53 10.79 0.58
N ASP A 164 15.58 10.08 0.21
CA ASP A 164 15.62 9.22 -0.98
C ASP A 164 15.08 7.81 -0.75
N ARG A 165 14.56 7.51 0.46
CA ARG A 165 13.91 6.24 0.72
C ARG A 165 12.67 6.06 -0.13
N SER A 166 12.42 4.81 -0.52
CA SER A 166 11.13 4.40 -1.09
C SER A 166 10.38 3.54 -0.08
N TYR A 167 9.07 3.68 -0.03
CA TYR A 167 8.27 2.87 0.89
C TYR A 167 6.87 2.61 0.35
N VAL A 168 6.23 1.57 0.89
CA VAL A 168 4.80 1.34 0.73
C VAL A 168 4.12 1.31 2.09
N GLU A 169 3.01 2.03 2.19
CA GLU A 169 2.05 1.93 3.29
C GLU A 169 0.91 1.01 2.86
N ILE A 170 0.56 0.06 3.72
CA ILE A 170 -0.44 -0.97 3.47
C ILE A 170 -1.51 -0.87 4.57
N VAL A 171 -2.73 -0.56 4.18
CA VAL A 171 -3.89 -0.50 5.08
C VAL A 171 -4.88 -1.57 4.67
N ALA A 172 -5.27 -2.42 5.61
CA ALA A 172 -6.27 -3.46 5.37
C ALA A 172 -7.68 -2.97 5.67
N GLY A 173 -8.66 -3.56 4.99
CA GLY A 173 -10.05 -3.30 5.27
C GLY A 173 -10.96 -4.45 4.84
N GLN A 174 -12.17 -4.44 5.40
CA GLN A 174 -13.22 -5.41 5.09
C GLN A 174 -14.60 -4.77 5.21
N HIS A 175 -15.58 -5.40 4.56
CA HIS A 175 -16.97 -5.13 4.87
C HIS A 175 -17.40 -5.97 6.06
N ARG A 176 -17.96 -5.33 7.06
CA ARG A 176 -18.55 -5.96 8.23
C ARG A 176 -19.92 -5.33 8.48
N ASP A 177 -20.95 -6.17 8.54
CA ASP A 177 -22.35 -5.74 8.79
C ASP A 177 -22.81 -4.60 7.84
N GLY A 178 -22.43 -4.68 6.56
CA GLY A 178 -22.77 -3.69 5.53
C GLY A 178 -21.92 -2.41 5.55
N HIS A 179 -21.01 -2.24 6.51
CA HIS A 179 -20.14 -1.08 6.64
C HIS A 179 -18.71 -1.38 6.19
N ARG A 180 -18.04 -0.38 5.65
CA ARG A 180 -16.60 -0.44 5.38
C ARG A 180 -15.84 -0.17 6.68
N VAL A 181 -15.01 -1.12 7.07
CA VAL A 181 -14.12 -1.00 8.21
C VAL A 181 -12.69 -1.13 7.71
N SER A 182 -11.86 -0.13 7.97
CA SER A 182 -10.42 -0.17 7.72
C SER A 182 -9.68 -0.21 9.04
N THR A 183 -8.46 -0.75 9.02
CA THR A 183 -7.58 -0.70 10.19
C THR A 183 -7.11 0.73 10.43
N ASP A 184 -7.04 1.14 11.70
CA ASP A 184 -6.51 2.46 12.10
C ASP A 184 -4.99 2.53 12.00
N VAL A 185 -4.34 1.38 11.80
CA VAL A 185 -2.89 1.21 11.70
C VAL A 185 -2.56 0.47 10.42
N GLY A 186 -1.41 0.78 9.83
CA GLY A 186 -0.93 0.17 8.61
C GLY A 186 0.43 -0.50 8.79
N VAL A 187 0.72 -1.42 7.88
CA VAL A 187 2.07 -1.98 7.71
C VAL A 187 2.85 -1.07 6.79
N SER A 188 4.13 -0.85 7.08
CA SER A 188 5.03 -0.15 6.15
C SER A 188 6.19 -1.06 5.75
N VAL A 189 6.52 -1.06 4.46
CA VAL A 189 7.72 -1.69 3.94
C VAL A 189 8.61 -0.59 3.38
N VAL A 190 9.80 -0.43 3.92
CA VAL A 190 10.71 0.68 3.61
C VAL A 190 11.97 0.13 2.99
N ASP A 191 12.28 0.55 1.78
CA ASP A 191 13.57 0.30 1.14
C ASP A 191 14.55 1.42 1.50
N THR A 192 15.65 1.03 2.12
CA THR A 192 16.73 1.91 2.55
C THR A 192 18.02 1.53 1.84
N THR A 193 19.05 2.38 1.95
CA THR A 193 20.39 2.08 1.41
C THR A 193 21.07 0.88 2.08
N VAL A 194 20.58 0.45 3.26
CA VAL A 194 21.11 -0.70 4.01
C VAL A 194 20.21 -1.95 3.96
N GLY A 195 19.13 -1.88 3.17
CA GLY A 195 18.22 -3.00 2.93
C GLY A 195 16.76 -2.69 3.26
N ARG A 196 15.90 -3.68 3.05
CA ARG A 196 14.46 -3.59 3.28
C ARG A 196 14.09 -3.81 4.73
N VAL A 197 13.25 -2.93 5.25
CA VAL A 197 12.71 -2.95 6.61
C VAL A 197 11.21 -3.15 6.54
N LEU A 198 10.68 -4.02 7.39
CA LEU A 198 9.27 -4.16 7.67
C LEU A 198 8.94 -3.44 8.98
N VAL A 199 7.94 -2.58 8.97
CA VAL A 199 7.36 -1.98 10.17
C VAL A 199 5.91 -2.45 10.26
N SER A 200 5.61 -3.26 11.28
CA SER A 200 4.29 -3.83 11.49
C SER A 200 3.73 -3.41 12.84
N PRO A 201 2.47 -2.92 12.91
CA PRO A 201 1.82 -2.66 14.18
C PRO A 201 1.40 -3.98 14.81
N THR A 202 1.57 -4.10 16.11
CA THR A 202 1.07 -5.20 16.93
C THR A 202 0.37 -4.63 18.17
N ARG A 203 -0.59 -5.36 18.72
CA ARG A 203 -1.15 -4.98 20.03
C ARG A 203 -0.36 -5.63 21.14
N ALA A 204 0.17 -4.80 22.03
CA ALA A 204 0.76 -5.28 23.27
C ALA A 204 -0.32 -5.85 24.21
N PHE A 205 0.11 -6.58 25.24
CA PHE A 205 -0.81 -7.22 26.19
C PHE A 205 -1.72 -6.21 26.93
N ASP A 206 -1.24 -4.99 27.15
CA ASP A 206 -2.02 -3.88 27.73
C ASP A 206 -2.96 -3.18 26.74
N GLY A 207 -3.06 -3.69 25.51
CA GLY A 207 -3.90 -3.15 24.44
C GLY A 207 -3.32 -1.95 23.70
N GLN A 208 -2.12 -1.48 24.04
CA GLN A 208 -1.46 -0.41 23.31
C GLN A 208 -0.92 -0.89 21.95
N TRP A 209 -0.92 0.00 20.98
CA TRP A 209 -0.27 -0.25 19.69
C TRP A 209 1.24 -0.09 19.81
N VAL A 210 1.95 -1.10 19.32
CA VAL A 210 3.41 -1.16 19.27
C VAL A 210 3.82 -1.34 17.81
N SER A 211 4.78 -0.56 17.34
CA SER A 211 5.40 -0.74 16.04
C SER A 211 6.62 -1.64 16.17
N THR A 212 6.60 -2.79 15.52
CA THR A 212 7.71 -3.73 15.46
C THR A 212 8.49 -3.51 14.17
N PHE A 213 9.79 -3.33 14.30
CA PHE A 213 10.75 -3.13 13.24
C PHE A 213 11.53 -4.40 13.03
N ALA A 214 11.41 -4.99 11.85
CA ALA A 214 12.03 -6.28 11.50
C ALA A 214 12.66 -6.22 10.10
N ALA A 215 13.52 -7.19 9.79
CA ALA A 215 14.04 -7.38 8.44
C ALA A 215 12.89 -7.66 7.46
N GLY A 216 12.86 -6.94 6.34
CA GLY A 216 11.78 -7.03 5.35
C GLY A 216 11.84 -8.27 4.48
N HIS A 217 11.85 -9.47 5.08
CA HIS A 217 11.76 -10.73 4.36
C HIS A 217 10.42 -10.86 3.63
N PRO A 218 10.38 -11.37 2.39
CA PRO A 218 9.15 -11.52 1.62
C PRO A 218 8.02 -12.21 2.38
N ALA A 219 8.30 -13.33 3.04
CA ALA A 219 7.30 -14.07 3.83
C ALA A 219 6.76 -13.24 5.01
N ALA A 220 7.63 -12.47 5.70
CA ALA A 220 7.21 -11.60 6.80
C ALA A 220 6.34 -10.43 6.30
N VAL A 221 6.69 -9.83 5.16
CA VAL A 221 5.89 -8.77 4.52
C VAL A 221 4.50 -9.29 4.16
N ALA A 222 4.42 -10.46 3.52
CA ALA A 222 3.16 -11.09 3.16
C ALA A 222 2.30 -11.42 4.39
N ALA A 223 2.88 -12.04 5.40
CA ALA A 223 2.21 -12.38 6.64
C ALA A 223 1.67 -11.13 7.36
N ALA A 224 2.48 -10.06 7.46
CA ALA A 224 2.06 -8.81 8.06
C ALA A 224 0.88 -8.19 7.31
N ALA A 225 0.91 -8.15 5.98
CA ALA A 225 -0.16 -7.55 5.17
C ALA A 225 -1.52 -8.26 5.34
N VAL A 226 -1.55 -9.59 5.55
CA VAL A 226 -2.80 -10.35 5.69
C VAL A 226 -3.27 -10.49 7.14
N SER A 227 -2.40 -10.31 8.13
CA SER A 227 -2.75 -10.46 9.56
C SER A 227 -3.85 -9.50 10.02
N TYR A 228 -4.03 -8.38 9.33
CA TYR A 228 -5.04 -7.35 9.62
C TYR A 228 -6.35 -7.54 8.87
N THR A 229 -6.47 -8.59 8.04
CA THR A 229 -7.72 -8.91 7.31
C THR A 229 -8.57 -9.98 8.01
N HIS A 230 -8.20 -10.37 9.23
CA HIS A 230 -8.92 -11.38 10.04
C HIS A 230 -9.70 -10.79 11.18
#